data_ac1ee2c95294ff4ebfa5eb903c25c7f2
#
_entry.id   ac1ee2c95294ff4ebfa5eb903c25c7f2
#
_cell.length_a   1.000
_cell.length_b   1.000
_cell.length_c   1.000
_cell.angle_alpha   90.00
_cell.angle_beta   90.00
_cell.angle_gamma   90.00
#
_symmetry.space_group_name_H-M   'P 1'
#
loop_
_entity.id
_entity.type
_entity.pdbx_description
1 polymer ?
#
loop_
_entity_poly.entity_id
_entity_poly.type
_entity_poly.pdbx_seq_one_letter_code
_entity_poly.pdbx_strand_id
1 'polypeptide(L)'
;MSIEPRTITDNLDELLAVLPSDLADKISPDDRADLLEIVLDLGRKPEARFSNRFHYLREDPITRDELTYVEAKLGTFGTDNRAGIPATLHRISAMRNRRGEVVGLTMRVGRAVMGIVDILRDIIESGESLLLMGRPGLGKTTLLREMARVLADEVNKRVVIVDTSNEIAGDGDVPHPAIGRARRMQVARVDQQHDVMIEAVENHMPQVVVIDEIGRIEETMAARTIAERGVQLVATVHGNTLDNLLANPTMSDLVGGVQAVTLSDEEARRRRTQKTVLERKAPPTFDVVVEMIERDQIAVRRPVGDTVDALLRGHTAPPELRWRDENGDIQVEQPSPDEEAARSEHDFEMRGEFGAERRPAGRGNSGGRSSGGRGDSRGRNSRGGGRSAGGRRSPRPFDVDDDPGGRYGGYNRARRNDGIAEDRSPGERLSGAGGETVRPNATFGARPKNGG
;
A
#
# COMPACT_ATOMS: atom_id res chain seq x y z
N MET A 1 -25.71 13.05 -17.50
CA MET A 1 -25.69 11.60 -17.22
C MET A 1 -26.33 11.42 -15.85
N SER A 2 -27.38 10.62 -15.74
CA SER A 2 -27.99 10.32 -14.44
C SER A 2 -26.96 9.50 -13.63
N ILE A 3 -26.60 10.00 -12.47
CA ILE A 3 -25.71 9.32 -11.51
C ILE A 3 -26.46 8.08 -11.03
N GLU A 4 -25.92 6.90 -11.29
CA GLU A 4 -26.46 5.68 -10.68
C GLU A 4 -26.23 5.75 -9.17
N PRO A 5 -27.23 5.40 -8.36
CA PRO A 5 -27.07 5.39 -6.90
C PRO A 5 -25.98 4.40 -6.50
N ARG A 6 -25.18 4.76 -5.51
CA ARG A 6 -24.15 3.88 -4.94
C ARG A 6 -24.80 2.56 -4.50
N THR A 7 -24.35 1.47 -5.10
CA THR A 7 -24.81 0.12 -4.74
C THR A 7 -23.82 -0.49 -3.74
N ILE A 8 -24.34 -0.98 -2.63
CA ILE A 8 -23.54 -1.69 -1.61
C ILE A 8 -23.92 -3.16 -1.66
N THR A 9 -22.89 -4.01 -1.80
CA THR A 9 -23.04 -5.47 -1.77
C THR A 9 -22.12 -6.00 -0.65
N ASP A 10 -22.66 -6.81 0.25
CA ASP A 10 -21.92 -7.27 1.42
C ASP A 10 -21.83 -8.78 1.59
N ASN A 11 -22.63 -9.59 0.88
CA ASN A 11 -22.62 -11.07 1.02
C ASN A 11 -22.68 -11.53 2.50
N LEU A 12 -23.41 -10.81 3.35
CA LEU A 12 -23.41 -11.04 4.80
C LEU A 12 -23.95 -12.42 5.18
N ASP A 13 -24.83 -12.98 4.37
CA ASP A 13 -25.40 -14.31 4.63
C ASP A 13 -24.31 -15.40 4.62
N GLU A 14 -23.26 -15.27 3.80
CA GLU A 14 -22.12 -16.19 3.78
C GLU A 14 -21.30 -16.08 5.08
N LEU A 15 -21.15 -14.87 5.64
CA LEU A 15 -20.50 -14.67 6.93
C LEU A 15 -21.33 -15.27 8.07
N LEU A 16 -22.64 -15.06 8.06
CA LEU A 16 -23.54 -15.59 9.08
C LEU A 16 -23.62 -17.13 9.02
N ALA A 17 -23.51 -17.71 7.82
CA ALA A 17 -23.56 -19.17 7.62
C ALA A 17 -22.38 -19.91 8.27
N VAL A 18 -21.24 -19.26 8.53
CA VAL A 18 -20.10 -19.90 9.22
C VAL A 18 -20.28 -19.90 10.74
N LEU A 19 -21.15 -19.06 11.29
CA LEU A 19 -21.46 -19.03 12.71
C LEU A 19 -22.30 -20.23 13.17
N PRO A 20 -22.30 -20.57 14.48
CA PRO A 20 -23.37 -21.32 15.10
C PRO A 20 -24.72 -20.64 14.86
N SER A 21 -25.77 -21.42 14.56
CA SER A 21 -27.09 -20.87 14.19
C SER A 21 -27.73 -19.99 15.26
N ASP A 22 -27.53 -20.35 16.53
CA ASP A 22 -28.03 -19.60 17.67
C ASP A 22 -27.42 -18.19 17.79
N LEU A 23 -26.19 -17.98 17.24
CA LEU A 23 -25.55 -16.66 17.17
C LEU A 23 -26.00 -15.89 15.93
N ALA A 24 -26.06 -16.57 14.77
CA ALA A 24 -26.47 -15.96 13.52
C ALA A 24 -27.90 -15.39 13.60
N ASP A 25 -28.84 -16.14 14.22
CA ASP A 25 -30.25 -15.76 14.39
C ASP A 25 -30.46 -14.53 15.29
N LYS A 26 -29.44 -14.13 16.07
CA LYS A 26 -29.48 -12.94 16.93
C LYS A 26 -29.17 -11.64 16.21
N ILE A 27 -28.67 -11.71 14.99
CA ILE A 27 -28.38 -10.52 14.18
C ILE A 27 -29.62 -10.23 13.35
N SER A 28 -30.39 -9.23 13.80
CA SER A 28 -31.64 -8.84 13.14
C SER A 28 -31.39 -8.28 11.73
N PRO A 29 -32.36 -8.33 10.82
CA PRO A 29 -32.23 -7.71 9.50
C PRO A 29 -31.88 -6.21 9.57
N ASP A 30 -32.40 -5.49 10.56
CA ASP A 30 -32.13 -4.06 10.76
C ASP A 30 -30.70 -3.79 11.21
N ASP A 31 -30.10 -4.73 11.96
CA ASP A 31 -28.70 -4.65 12.41
C ASP A 31 -27.69 -4.93 11.30
N ARG A 32 -28.09 -5.67 10.26
CA ARG A 32 -27.16 -6.13 9.20
C ARG A 32 -26.49 -4.99 8.45
N ALA A 33 -27.23 -3.91 8.19
CA ALA A 33 -26.71 -2.76 7.44
C ALA A 33 -25.57 -2.04 8.16
N ASP A 34 -25.58 -2.03 9.50
CA ASP A 34 -24.64 -1.30 10.35
C ASP A 34 -23.61 -2.21 11.05
N LEU A 35 -23.69 -3.53 10.86
CA LEU A 35 -22.77 -4.49 11.45
C LEU A 35 -21.35 -4.29 10.89
N LEU A 36 -20.37 -4.12 11.79
CA LEU A 36 -18.95 -3.95 11.42
C LEU A 36 -18.15 -5.23 11.62
N GLU A 37 -18.31 -5.87 12.79
CA GLU A 37 -17.58 -7.09 13.11
C GLU A 37 -18.28 -7.92 14.17
N ILE A 38 -17.96 -9.21 14.18
CA ILE A 38 -18.38 -10.19 15.20
C ILE A 38 -17.13 -10.70 15.89
N VAL A 39 -17.14 -10.73 17.22
CA VAL A 39 -16.00 -11.17 18.04
C VAL A 39 -16.39 -12.39 18.84
N LEU A 40 -15.60 -13.46 18.70
CA LEU A 40 -15.76 -14.73 19.39
C LEU A 40 -14.47 -15.03 20.15
N ASP A 41 -14.46 -14.82 21.47
CA ASP A 41 -13.32 -15.10 22.33
C ASP A 41 -13.64 -16.25 23.30
N LEU A 42 -12.73 -17.19 23.41
CA LEU A 42 -12.87 -18.34 24.31
C LEU A 42 -13.15 -17.92 25.75
N GLY A 43 -14.27 -18.38 26.31
CA GLY A 43 -14.68 -18.07 27.69
C GLY A 43 -15.26 -16.67 27.87
N ARG A 44 -15.55 -15.94 26.76
CA ARG A 44 -16.23 -14.64 26.78
C ARG A 44 -17.55 -14.71 26.02
N LYS A 45 -18.45 -13.78 26.31
CA LYS A 45 -19.72 -13.63 25.57
C LYS A 45 -19.43 -13.22 24.12
N PRO A 46 -20.08 -13.84 23.13
CA PRO A 46 -19.98 -13.42 21.74
C PRO A 46 -20.54 -12.01 21.55
N GLU A 47 -19.80 -11.16 20.81
CA GLU A 47 -20.10 -9.75 20.68
C GLU A 47 -20.30 -9.36 19.20
N ALA A 48 -21.37 -8.64 18.89
CA ALA A 48 -21.58 -7.95 17.63
C ALA A 48 -21.29 -6.46 17.81
N ARG A 49 -20.46 -5.88 16.92
CA ARG A 49 -20.04 -4.48 16.95
C ARG A 49 -20.56 -3.73 15.74
N PHE A 50 -21.04 -2.53 16.00
CA PHE A 50 -21.63 -1.60 15.04
C PHE A 50 -20.90 -0.26 15.12
N SER A 51 -21.24 0.68 14.24
CA SER A 51 -20.54 1.98 14.18
C SER A 51 -20.52 2.73 15.52
N ASN A 52 -21.60 2.69 16.30
CA ASN A 52 -21.75 3.48 17.53
C ASN A 52 -22.25 2.65 18.74
N ARG A 53 -22.32 1.33 18.59
CA ARG A 53 -22.84 0.43 19.62
C ARG A 53 -22.22 -0.95 19.49
N PHE A 54 -22.38 -1.74 20.55
CA PHE A 54 -22.16 -3.19 20.52
C PHE A 54 -23.24 -3.87 21.37
N HIS A 55 -23.47 -5.16 21.13
CA HIS A 55 -24.27 -5.98 22.02
C HIS A 55 -23.75 -7.42 22.05
N TYR A 56 -24.06 -8.12 23.12
CA TYR A 56 -23.78 -9.54 23.24
C TYR A 56 -24.87 -10.35 22.56
N LEU A 57 -24.46 -11.30 21.72
CA LEU A 57 -25.40 -12.16 20.99
C LEU A 57 -26.08 -13.16 21.92
N ARG A 58 -25.40 -13.56 23.01
CA ARG A 58 -25.95 -14.39 24.09
C ARG A 58 -25.17 -14.20 25.39
N GLU A 59 -25.75 -14.70 26.50
CA GLU A 59 -25.13 -14.62 27.84
C GLU A 59 -24.07 -15.70 28.07
N ASP A 60 -24.21 -16.89 27.47
CA ASP A 60 -23.29 -17.99 27.62
C ASP A 60 -21.98 -17.69 26.87
N PRO A 61 -20.82 -18.00 27.50
CA PRO A 61 -19.52 -17.76 26.89
C PRO A 61 -19.24 -18.73 25.71
N ILE A 62 -18.38 -18.28 24.78
CA ILE A 62 -17.91 -19.10 23.65
C ILE A 62 -17.07 -20.28 24.17
N THR A 63 -17.35 -21.44 23.66
CA THR A 63 -16.67 -22.70 23.96
C THR A 63 -15.57 -23.00 22.94
N ARG A 64 -14.71 -23.96 23.27
CA ARG A 64 -13.68 -24.46 22.36
C ARG A 64 -14.26 -25.13 21.11
N ASP A 65 -15.34 -25.87 21.29
CA ASP A 65 -16.01 -26.60 20.21
C ASP A 65 -16.62 -25.65 19.19
N GLU A 66 -17.16 -24.52 19.64
CA GLU A 66 -17.71 -23.49 18.75
C GLU A 66 -16.61 -22.78 17.93
N LEU A 67 -15.47 -22.45 18.55
CA LEU A 67 -14.34 -21.91 17.79
C LEU A 67 -13.85 -22.90 16.74
N THR A 68 -13.75 -24.19 17.10
CA THR A 68 -13.36 -25.25 16.17
C THR A 68 -14.40 -25.45 15.05
N TYR A 69 -15.69 -25.32 15.37
CA TYR A 69 -16.76 -25.39 14.37
C TYR A 69 -16.66 -24.24 13.35
N VAL A 70 -16.41 -23.01 13.80
CA VAL A 70 -16.22 -21.87 12.91
C VAL A 70 -14.95 -22.04 12.09
N GLU A 71 -13.82 -22.40 12.74
CA GLU A 71 -12.53 -22.62 12.08
C GLU A 71 -12.64 -23.69 10.95
N ALA A 72 -13.39 -24.75 11.17
CA ALA A 72 -13.59 -25.82 10.19
C ALA A 72 -14.38 -25.37 8.93
N LYS A 73 -15.14 -24.29 9.02
CA LYS A 73 -15.89 -23.71 7.88
C LYS A 73 -15.13 -22.64 7.12
N LEU A 74 -14.01 -22.19 7.67
CA LEU A 74 -13.16 -21.19 7.05
C LEU A 74 -12.07 -21.86 6.22
N GLY A 75 -11.45 -21.09 5.32
CA GLY A 75 -10.23 -21.50 4.64
C GLY A 75 -9.05 -21.61 5.61
N THR A 76 -7.90 -22.01 5.09
CA THR A 76 -6.66 -22.07 5.87
C THR A 76 -6.21 -20.65 6.25
N PHE A 77 -5.87 -20.43 7.51
CA PHE A 77 -5.29 -19.16 7.94
C PHE A 77 -3.89 -18.98 7.36
N GLY A 78 -3.65 -17.80 6.80
CA GLY A 78 -2.34 -17.38 6.31
C GLY A 78 -1.31 -17.17 7.44
N THR A 79 -0.10 -16.82 7.06
CA THR A 79 1.00 -16.50 8.01
C THR A 79 0.71 -15.27 8.87
N ASP A 80 -0.19 -14.42 8.44
CA ASP A 80 -0.71 -13.23 9.14
C ASP A 80 -1.92 -13.53 10.05
N ASN A 81 -2.28 -14.81 10.20
CA ASN A 81 -3.47 -15.27 10.95
C ASN A 81 -4.79 -14.74 10.38
N ARG A 82 -4.88 -14.53 9.08
CA ARG A 82 -6.11 -14.15 8.37
C ARG A 82 -6.63 -15.31 7.53
N ALA A 83 -7.94 -15.39 7.40
CA ALA A 83 -8.66 -16.27 6.49
C ALA A 83 -9.86 -15.51 5.91
N GLY A 84 -10.32 -15.93 4.75
CA GLY A 84 -11.50 -15.39 4.09
C GLY A 84 -12.54 -16.46 3.79
N ILE A 85 -13.70 -15.99 3.35
CA ILE A 85 -14.77 -16.81 2.81
C ILE A 85 -14.74 -16.62 1.28
N PRO A 86 -14.73 -17.69 0.48
CA PRO A 86 -14.67 -17.59 -0.98
C PRO A 86 -15.74 -16.65 -1.55
N ALA A 87 -15.38 -15.85 -2.57
CA ALA A 87 -16.24 -14.88 -3.23
C ALA A 87 -16.82 -13.78 -2.34
N THR A 88 -16.22 -13.53 -1.16
CA THR A 88 -16.61 -12.45 -0.25
C THR A 88 -15.44 -11.50 0.06
N LEU A 89 -15.76 -10.35 0.66
CA LEU A 89 -14.78 -9.40 1.19
C LEU A 89 -14.65 -9.48 2.71
N HIS A 90 -15.31 -10.47 3.33
CA HIS A 90 -15.20 -10.68 4.76
C HIS A 90 -13.80 -11.16 5.12
N ARG A 91 -13.27 -10.64 6.22
CA ARG A 91 -11.95 -11.00 6.73
C ARG A 91 -12.06 -11.52 8.15
N ILE A 92 -11.56 -12.70 8.37
CA ILE A 92 -11.54 -13.34 9.68
C ILE A 92 -10.09 -13.36 10.17
N SER A 93 -9.87 -12.80 11.36
CA SER A 93 -8.57 -12.78 12.00
C SER A 93 -8.58 -13.65 13.24
N ALA A 94 -7.61 -14.57 13.36
CA ALA A 94 -7.47 -15.47 14.49
C ALA A 94 -6.51 -14.92 15.54
N MET A 95 -6.91 -15.00 16.80
CA MET A 95 -6.00 -14.88 17.95
C MET A 95 -5.58 -16.28 18.42
N ARG A 96 -4.28 -16.48 18.60
CA ARG A 96 -3.72 -17.78 18.99
C ARG A 96 -3.05 -17.72 20.36
N ASN A 97 -3.15 -18.82 21.08
CA ASN A 97 -2.40 -19.01 22.32
C ASN A 97 -0.93 -19.38 22.04
N ARG A 98 -0.13 -19.59 23.10
CA ARG A 98 1.30 -19.98 22.99
C ARG A 98 1.53 -21.33 22.30
N ARG A 99 0.49 -22.17 22.19
CA ARG A 99 0.55 -23.48 21.52
C ARG A 99 0.10 -23.41 20.05
N GLY A 100 -0.27 -22.20 19.58
CA GLY A 100 -0.75 -22.01 18.22
C GLY A 100 -2.26 -22.30 18.04
N GLU A 101 -2.99 -22.67 19.10
CA GLU A 101 -4.44 -22.95 19.02
C GLU A 101 -5.22 -21.64 18.96
N VAL A 102 -6.27 -21.59 18.14
CA VAL A 102 -7.18 -20.45 18.08
C VAL A 102 -7.94 -20.28 19.39
N VAL A 103 -7.86 -19.10 19.97
CA VAL A 103 -8.55 -18.72 21.21
C VAL A 103 -9.49 -17.54 21.04
N GLY A 104 -9.50 -16.93 19.85
CA GLY A 104 -10.42 -15.87 19.50
C GLY A 104 -10.47 -15.66 18.00
N LEU A 105 -11.61 -15.16 17.52
CA LEU A 105 -11.85 -14.81 16.14
C LEU A 105 -12.48 -13.42 16.08
N THR A 106 -11.97 -12.57 15.18
CA THR A 106 -12.59 -11.31 14.79
C THR A 106 -13.03 -11.41 13.35
N MET A 107 -14.33 -11.37 13.11
CA MET A 107 -14.95 -11.55 11.81
C MET A 107 -15.45 -10.20 11.31
N ARG A 108 -14.71 -9.57 10.40
CA ARG A 108 -15.06 -8.25 9.84
C ARG A 108 -15.95 -8.36 8.63
N VAL A 109 -16.98 -7.52 8.61
CA VAL A 109 -17.88 -7.40 7.46
C VAL A 109 -17.20 -6.57 6.37
N GLY A 110 -16.92 -7.18 5.24
CA GLY A 110 -16.43 -6.51 4.04
C GLY A 110 -17.60 -6.15 3.12
N ARG A 111 -17.59 -4.93 2.59
CA ARG A 111 -18.61 -4.43 1.67
C ARG A 111 -17.96 -3.90 0.40
N ALA A 112 -18.57 -4.19 -0.76
CA ALA A 112 -18.25 -3.54 -2.02
C ALA A 112 -19.17 -2.34 -2.22
N VAL A 113 -18.59 -1.21 -2.64
CA VAL A 113 -19.33 0.00 -2.97
C VAL A 113 -19.05 0.31 -4.43
N MET A 114 -20.08 0.54 -5.24
CA MET A 114 -20.00 0.90 -6.65
C MET A 114 -20.46 2.35 -6.85
N GLY A 115 -20.07 2.99 -7.98
CA GLY A 115 -20.40 4.37 -8.31
C GLY A 115 -19.52 5.41 -7.63
N ILE A 116 -18.39 5.01 -7.04
CA ILE A 116 -17.44 5.96 -6.45
C ILE A 116 -16.35 6.39 -7.43
N VAL A 117 -16.08 5.60 -8.47
CA VAL A 117 -14.99 5.83 -9.43
C VAL A 117 -15.28 6.96 -10.41
N ASP A 118 -16.54 7.36 -10.58
CA ASP A 118 -16.94 8.36 -11.59
C ASP A 118 -16.19 9.67 -11.46
N ILE A 119 -15.78 10.03 -10.25
CA ILE A 119 -14.98 11.23 -9.96
C ILE A 119 -13.57 11.20 -10.62
N LEU A 120 -13.10 10.00 -11.01
CA LEU A 120 -11.80 9.77 -11.65
C LEU A 120 -11.94 9.09 -13.03
N ARG A 121 -13.15 8.95 -13.55
CA ARG A 121 -13.43 8.15 -14.74
C ARG A 121 -12.63 8.58 -15.96
N ASP A 122 -12.57 9.88 -16.21
CA ASP A 122 -11.79 10.47 -17.30
C ASP A 122 -10.29 10.14 -17.21
N ILE A 123 -9.75 10.04 -16.00
CA ILE A 123 -8.33 9.74 -15.76
C ILE A 123 -8.06 8.26 -15.98
N ILE A 124 -8.87 7.37 -15.42
CA ILE A 124 -8.63 5.92 -15.57
C ILE A 124 -8.81 5.46 -17.01
N GLU A 125 -9.71 6.08 -17.77
CA GLU A 125 -9.97 5.80 -19.18
C GLU A 125 -8.88 6.36 -20.11
N SER A 126 -8.15 7.41 -19.69
CA SER A 126 -7.07 8.02 -20.48
C SER A 126 -5.89 7.08 -20.77
N GLY A 127 -5.70 6.07 -19.92
CA GLY A 127 -4.58 5.14 -20.00
C GLY A 127 -3.33 5.59 -19.26
N GLU A 128 -3.38 6.72 -18.56
CA GLU A 128 -2.30 7.20 -17.69
C GLU A 128 -2.18 6.37 -16.43
N SER A 129 -0.95 6.23 -15.94
CA SER A 129 -0.68 5.54 -14.67
C SER A 129 -1.04 6.44 -13.49
N LEU A 130 -1.80 5.91 -12.53
CA LEU A 130 -2.39 6.66 -11.42
C LEU A 130 -1.88 6.13 -10.07
N LEU A 131 -1.39 7.03 -9.23
CA LEU A 131 -1.00 6.77 -7.85
C LEU A 131 -2.00 7.40 -6.89
N LEU A 132 -2.64 6.58 -6.07
CA LEU A 132 -3.64 7.00 -5.09
C LEU A 132 -3.02 7.06 -3.69
N MET A 133 -3.21 8.17 -2.99
CA MET A 133 -2.75 8.37 -1.62
C MET A 133 -3.81 9.02 -0.74
N GLY A 134 -3.59 9.00 0.57
CA GLY A 134 -4.52 9.55 1.55
C GLY A 134 -4.54 8.75 2.85
N ARG A 135 -5.19 9.30 3.87
CA ARG A 135 -5.27 8.70 5.21
C ARG A 135 -5.90 7.31 5.19
N PRO A 136 -5.55 6.43 6.13
CA PRO A 136 -6.26 5.17 6.32
C PRO A 136 -7.75 5.39 6.54
N GLY A 137 -8.58 4.49 5.99
CA GLY A 137 -10.04 4.52 6.19
C GLY A 137 -10.82 5.46 5.26
N LEU A 138 -10.17 6.19 4.35
CA LEU A 138 -10.86 7.02 3.35
C LEU A 138 -11.47 6.24 2.19
N GLY A 139 -11.16 4.94 2.07
CA GLY A 139 -11.74 4.09 1.02
C GLY A 139 -10.82 3.86 -0.19
N LYS A 140 -9.50 4.04 -0.07
CA LYS A 140 -8.52 3.79 -1.15
C LYS A 140 -8.72 2.41 -1.80
N THR A 141 -8.76 1.35 -0.99
CA THR A 141 -8.95 -0.02 -1.48
C THR A 141 -10.30 -0.22 -2.15
N THR A 142 -11.36 0.45 -1.66
CA THR A 142 -12.69 0.41 -2.29
C THR A 142 -12.68 1.07 -3.66
N LEU A 143 -12.04 2.23 -3.77
CA LEU A 143 -11.88 2.94 -5.04
C LEU A 143 -11.01 2.14 -6.02
N LEU A 144 -9.91 1.57 -5.53
CA LEU A 144 -9.00 0.73 -6.33
C LEU A 144 -9.71 -0.51 -6.89
N ARG A 145 -10.57 -1.16 -6.09
CA ARG A 145 -11.40 -2.29 -6.51
C ARG A 145 -12.35 -1.90 -7.64
N GLU A 146 -13.03 -0.77 -7.50
CA GLU A 146 -13.96 -0.32 -8.53
C GLU A 146 -13.24 0.14 -9.80
N MET A 147 -12.08 0.79 -9.69
CA MET A 147 -11.22 1.08 -10.85
C MET A 147 -10.86 -0.19 -11.62
N ALA A 148 -10.46 -1.26 -10.91
CA ALA A 148 -10.14 -2.53 -11.54
C ALA A 148 -11.34 -3.11 -12.30
N ARG A 149 -12.55 -3.06 -11.72
CA ARG A 149 -13.78 -3.51 -12.35
C ARG A 149 -14.11 -2.68 -13.61
N VAL A 150 -14.13 -1.36 -13.50
CA VAL A 150 -14.46 -0.47 -14.61
C VAL A 150 -13.47 -0.66 -15.76
N LEU A 151 -12.18 -0.71 -15.48
CA LEU A 151 -11.15 -0.97 -16.49
C LEU A 151 -11.34 -2.33 -17.18
N ALA A 152 -11.73 -3.37 -16.42
CA ALA A 152 -11.91 -4.70 -16.97
C ALA A 152 -13.22 -4.87 -17.73
N ASP A 153 -14.35 -4.40 -17.18
CA ASP A 153 -15.70 -4.68 -17.69
C ASP A 153 -16.19 -3.64 -18.67
N GLU A 154 -15.93 -2.35 -18.38
CA GLU A 154 -16.46 -1.24 -19.16
C GLU A 154 -15.46 -0.76 -20.23
N VAL A 155 -14.18 -0.63 -19.86
CA VAL A 155 -13.11 -0.23 -20.80
C VAL A 155 -12.53 -1.42 -21.59
N ASN A 156 -12.89 -2.67 -21.21
CA ASN A 156 -12.44 -3.90 -21.87
C ASN A 156 -10.91 -4.12 -21.85
N LYS A 157 -10.21 -3.66 -20.84
CA LYS A 157 -8.78 -3.93 -20.67
C LYS A 157 -8.51 -5.27 -19.98
N ARG A 158 -7.36 -5.89 -20.27
CA ARG A 158 -6.84 -7.02 -19.51
C ARG A 158 -6.22 -6.48 -18.23
N VAL A 159 -6.93 -6.64 -17.12
CA VAL A 159 -6.53 -6.16 -15.80
C VAL A 159 -6.03 -7.32 -14.95
N VAL A 160 -4.86 -7.15 -14.34
CA VAL A 160 -4.33 -8.07 -13.31
C VAL A 160 -4.17 -7.27 -12.02
N ILE A 161 -4.69 -7.81 -10.93
CA ILE A 161 -4.60 -7.25 -9.59
C ILE A 161 -3.53 -8.04 -8.82
N VAL A 162 -2.54 -7.36 -8.29
CA VAL A 162 -1.56 -7.89 -7.33
C VAL A 162 -2.05 -7.50 -5.93
N ASP A 163 -2.67 -8.47 -5.24
CA ASP A 163 -3.41 -8.26 -3.99
C ASP A 163 -2.66 -8.85 -2.81
N THR A 164 -1.81 -8.05 -2.19
CA THR A 164 -0.92 -8.47 -1.11
C THR A 164 -1.64 -8.65 0.21
N SER A 165 -2.57 -7.75 0.50
CA SER A 165 -3.34 -7.79 1.74
C SER A 165 -4.68 -8.50 1.58
N ASN A 166 -4.99 -9.01 0.38
CA ASN A 166 -6.27 -9.60 -0.01
C ASN A 166 -7.47 -8.65 0.28
N GLU A 167 -7.23 -7.34 0.26
CA GLU A 167 -8.25 -6.33 0.56
C GLU A 167 -9.05 -5.93 -0.68
N ILE A 168 -8.48 -6.10 -1.89
CA ILE A 168 -9.14 -5.73 -3.15
C ILE A 168 -10.18 -6.77 -3.53
N ALA A 169 -9.78 -8.04 -3.57
CA ALA A 169 -10.59 -9.12 -4.10
C ALA A 169 -10.99 -10.20 -3.06
N GLY A 170 -10.63 -10.00 -1.80
CA GLY A 170 -10.95 -10.89 -0.67
C GLY A 170 -9.90 -11.98 -0.44
N ASP A 171 -9.97 -12.62 0.74
CA ASP A 171 -8.99 -13.61 1.21
C ASP A 171 -9.20 -15.02 0.62
N GLY A 172 -10.40 -15.35 0.12
CA GLY A 172 -10.71 -16.68 -0.40
C GLY A 172 -10.05 -16.99 -1.75
N ASP A 173 -9.97 -18.27 -2.14
CA ASP A 173 -9.41 -18.70 -3.43
C ASP A 173 -10.22 -18.17 -4.62
N VAL A 174 -11.52 -18.01 -4.46
CA VAL A 174 -12.40 -17.39 -5.45
C VAL A 174 -12.51 -15.90 -5.15
N PRO A 175 -12.09 -15.02 -6.06
CA PRO A 175 -12.16 -13.59 -5.86
C PRO A 175 -13.60 -13.08 -5.81
N HIS A 176 -13.80 -11.97 -5.11
CA HIS A 176 -15.11 -11.31 -5.02
C HIS A 176 -15.57 -10.78 -6.38
N PRO A 177 -16.86 -10.95 -6.75
CA PRO A 177 -17.41 -10.49 -8.04
C PRO A 177 -17.26 -8.98 -8.33
N ALA A 178 -17.07 -8.17 -7.30
CA ALA A 178 -16.89 -6.71 -7.44
C ALA A 178 -15.61 -6.29 -8.17
N ILE A 179 -14.69 -7.20 -8.49
CA ILE A 179 -13.55 -6.91 -9.37
C ILE A 179 -13.88 -7.15 -10.86
N GLY A 180 -15.10 -7.61 -11.17
CA GLY A 180 -15.51 -7.95 -12.54
C GLY A 180 -14.62 -9.01 -13.18
N ARG A 181 -14.25 -8.80 -14.45
CA ARG A 181 -13.36 -9.70 -15.20
C ARG A 181 -11.87 -9.53 -14.89
N ALA A 182 -11.50 -8.63 -13.98
CA ALA A 182 -10.11 -8.51 -13.54
C ALA A 182 -9.64 -9.82 -12.90
N ARG A 183 -8.37 -10.19 -13.16
CA ARG A 183 -7.75 -11.39 -12.61
C ARG A 183 -6.95 -11.01 -11.38
N ARG A 184 -7.03 -11.80 -10.32
CA ARG A 184 -6.26 -11.59 -9.10
C ARG A 184 -5.07 -12.54 -9.03
N MET A 185 -3.93 -12.00 -8.62
CA MET A 185 -2.77 -12.74 -8.14
C MET A 185 -2.60 -12.44 -6.65
N GLN A 186 -2.70 -13.48 -5.81
CA GLN A 186 -2.42 -13.37 -4.38
C GLN A 186 -0.92 -13.40 -4.15
N VAL A 187 -0.47 -12.60 -3.19
CA VAL A 187 0.92 -12.59 -2.77
C VAL A 187 1.07 -13.45 -1.52
N ALA A 188 1.79 -14.57 -1.63
CA ALA A 188 1.95 -15.51 -0.54
C ALA A 188 2.72 -14.92 0.66
N ARG A 189 3.65 -14.00 0.40
CA ARG A 189 4.48 -13.33 1.40
C ARG A 189 4.67 -11.86 0.99
N VAL A 190 4.44 -10.95 1.92
CA VAL A 190 4.51 -9.50 1.68
C VAL A 190 5.86 -9.05 1.11
N ASP A 191 6.96 -9.74 1.45
CA ASP A 191 8.31 -9.46 0.93
C ASP A 191 8.52 -9.92 -0.53
N GLN A 192 7.58 -10.66 -1.13
CA GLN A 192 7.64 -11.17 -2.51
C GLN A 192 6.67 -10.43 -3.46
N GLN A 193 6.04 -9.34 -3.02
CA GLN A 193 5.11 -8.59 -3.87
C GLN A 193 5.75 -8.15 -5.19
N HIS A 194 6.98 -7.66 -5.15
CA HIS A 194 7.70 -7.20 -6.34
C HIS A 194 7.93 -8.32 -7.37
N ASP A 195 8.16 -9.57 -6.93
CA ASP A 195 8.29 -10.72 -7.82
C ASP A 195 6.96 -11.01 -8.52
N VAL A 196 5.84 -11.00 -7.76
CA VAL A 196 4.49 -11.21 -8.30
C VAL A 196 4.08 -10.09 -9.27
N MET A 197 4.49 -8.84 -9.01
CA MET A 197 4.28 -7.72 -9.93
C MET A 197 4.94 -7.95 -11.28
N ILE A 198 6.19 -8.42 -11.29
CA ILE A 198 6.93 -8.74 -12.52
C ILE A 198 6.33 -9.98 -13.20
N GLU A 199 6.01 -11.03 -12.44
CA GLU A 199 5.34 -12.24 -12.92
C GLU A 199 4.02 -11.90 -13.63
N ALA A 200 3.22 -10.98 -13.09
CA ALA A 200 1.97 -10.53 -13.69
C ALA A 200 2.16 -10.08 -15.14
N VAL A 201 3.21 -9.30 -15.40
CA VAL A 201 3.48 -8.78 -16.75
C VAL A 201 4.10 -9.84 -17.65
N GLU A 202 5.00 -10.64 -17.14
CA GLU A 202 5.72 -11.67 -17.94
C GLU A 202 4.81 -12.82 -18.38
N ASN A 203 3.91 -13.28 -17.49
CA ASN A 203 3.11 -14.46 -17.73
C ASN A 203 1.68 -14.17 -18.20
N HIS A 204 1.13 -12.99 -17.91
CA HIS A 204 -0.32 -12.74 -18.12
C HIS A 204 -0.62 -11.62 -19.11
N MET A 205 0.38 -10.93 -19.66
CA MET A 205 0.25 -9.89 -20.70
C MET A 205 -0.87 -8.87 -20.39
N PRO A 206 -0.89 -8.26 -19.19
CA PRO A 206 -1.90 -7.29 -18.82
C PRO A 206 -1.73 -5.98 -19.63
N GLN A 207 -2.82 -5.23 -19.75
CA GLN A 207 -2.80 -3.83 -20.20
C GLN A 207 -2.79 -2.90 -19.01
N VAL A 208 -3.30 -3.38 -17.85
CA VAL A 208 -3.32 -2.66 -16.58
C VAL A 208 -2.90 -3.60 -15.47
N VAL A 209 -2.01 -3.14 -14.60
CA VAL A 209 -1.70 -3.79 -13.33
C VAL A 209 -2.19 -2.90 -12.20
N VAL A 210 -3.05 -3.46 -11.35
CA VAL A 210 -3.55 -2.83 -10.13
C VAL A 210 -2.77 -3.38 -8.95
N ILE A 211 -2.19 -2.51 -8.14
CA ILE A 211 -1.34 -2.89 -7.00
C ILE A 211 -1.96 -2.35 -5.72
N ASP A 212 -2.17 -3.22 -4.74
CA ASP A 212 -2.81 -2.86 -3.47
C ASP A 212 -2.05 -1.73 -2.77
N GLU A 213 -0.78 -1.91 -2.49
CA GLU A 213 0.04 -0.90 -1.85
C GLU A 213 1.52 -1.05 -2.21
N ILE A 214 2.17 0.07 -2.56
CA ILE A 214 3.61 0.14 -2.76
C ILE A 214 4.24 0.74 -1.50
N GLY A 215 5.08 -0.04 -0.81
CA GLY A 215 5.69 0.35 0.46
C GLY A 215 7.20 0.12 0.55
N ARG A 216 7.81 -0.55 -0.46
CA ARG A 216 9.21 -0.97 -0.45
C ARG A 216 9.97 -0.51 -1.68
N ILE A 217 11.30 -0.47 -1.57
CA ILE A 217 12.16 -0.05 -2.68
C ILE A 217 12.10 -1.03 -3.86
N GLU A 218 12.02 -2.33 -3.59
CA GLU A 218 11.93 -3.38 -4.60
C GLU A 218 10.62 -3.25 -5.39
N GLU A 219 9.53 -2.91 -4.74
CA GLU A 219 8.22 -2.66 -5.35
C GLU A 219 8.24 -1.39 -6.20
N THR A 220 8.92 -0.34 -5.74
CA THR A 220 9.14 0.89 -6.52
C THR A 220 9.90 0.60 -7.81
N MET A 221 10.95 -0.22 -7.74
CA MET A 221 11.73 -0.63 -8.92
C MET A 221 10.91 -1.50 -9.87
N ALA A 222 10.11 -2.43 -9.34
CA ALA A 222 9.20 -3.26 -10.14
C ALA A 222 8.14 -2.40 -10.85
N ALA A 223 7.51 -1.46 -10.15
CA ALA A 223 6.54 -0.54 -10.72
C ALA A 223 7.14 0.27 -11.89
N ARG A 224 8.34 0.78 -11.72
CA ARG A 224 9.07 1.48 -12.78
C ARG A 224 9.32 0.57 -13.99
N THR A 225 9.78 -0.66 -13.77
CA THR A 225 10.03 -1.63 -14.84
C THR A 225 8.75 -1.94 -15.63
N ILE A 226 7.61 -2.03 -14.95
CA ILE A 226 6.29 -2.28 -15.55
C ILE A 226 5.85 -1.07 -16.39
N ALA A 227 6.00 0.15 -15.85
CA ALA A 227 5.68 1.38 -16.58
C ALA A 227 6.53 1.55 -17.85
N GLU A 228 7.84 1.25 -17.77
CA GLU A 228 8.76 1.30 -18.91
C GLU A 228 8.39 0.29 -20.03
N ARG A 229 7.63 -0.77 -19.69
CA ARG A 229 7.06 -1.73 -20.68
C ARG A 229 5.73 -1.24 -21.30
N GLY A 230 5.25 -0.05 -20.93
CA GLY A 230 4.02 0.55 -21.46
C GLY A 230 2.74 -0.04 -20.86
N VAL A 231 2.79 -0.66 -19.70
CA VAL A 231 1.62 -1.17 -18.98
C VAL A 231 1.13 -0.08 -18.03
N GLN A 232 -0.17 0.23 -18.09
CA GLN A 232 -0.80 1.18 -17.18
C GLN A 232 -0.74 0.65 -15.73
N LEU A 233 -0.32 1.49 -14.79
CA LEU A 233 -0.31 1.19 -13.37
C LEU A 233 -1.40 1.95 -12.64
N VAL A 234 -2.12 1.27 -11.74
CA VAL A 234 -3.03 1.88 -10.78
C VAL A 234 -2.65 1.34 -9.41
N ALA A 235 -2.15 2.18 -8.52
CA ALA A 235 -1.60 1.72 -7.26
C ALA A 235 -1.94 2.66 -6.11
N THR A 236 -1.84 2.15 -4.86
CA THR A 236 -1.80 3.02 -3.68
C THR A 236 -0.40 3.06 -3.08
N VAL A 237 -0.14 4.06 -2.28
CA VAL A 237 1.10 4.22 -1.53
C VAL A 237 0.81 4.76 -0.13
N HIS A 238 1.67 4.41 0.83
CA HIS A 238 1.66 5.06 2.13
C HIS A 238 2.08 6.52 2.02
N GLY A 239 1.19 7.41 2.40
CA GLY A 239 1.40 8.85 2.37
C GLY A 239 0.07 9.58 2.24
N ASN A 240 0.02 10.83 2.69
CA ASN A 240 -1.20 11.62 2.61
C ASN A 240 -1.14 12.64 1.49
N THR A 241 0.05 13.14 1.19
CA THR A 241 0.29 14.21 0.21
C THR A 241 1.53 13.92 -0.63
N LEU A 242 1.62 14.55 -1.80
CA LEU A 242 2.77 14.48 -2.69
C LEU A 242 4.06 14.98 -2.00
N ASP A 243 3.96 16.01 -1.13
CA ASP A 243 5.11 16.50 -0.36
C ASP A 243 5.67 15.43 0.57
N ASN A 244 4.80 14.66 1.25
CA ASN A 244 5.23 13.53 2.08
C ASN A 244 5.92 12.45 1.24
N LEU A 245 5.42 12.19 0.03
CA LEU A 245 6.00 11.22 -0.89
C LEU A 245 7.39 11.66 -1.35
N LEU A 246 7.56 12.94 -1.73
CA LEU A 246 8.85 13.51 -2.15
C LEU A 246 9.89 13.50 -1.03
N ALA A 247 9.45 13.69 0.22
CA ALA A 247 10.32 13.63 1.40
C ALA A 247 10.75 12.19 1.75
N ASN A 248 10.08 11.17 1.21
CA ASN A 248 10.42 9.77 1.46
C ASN A 248 11.42 9.25 0.40
N PRO A 249 12.68 9.00 0.75
CA PRO A 249 13.71 8.60 -0.22
C PRO A 249 13.41 7.26 -0.91
N THR A 250 12.60 6.40 -0.30
CA THR A 250 12.20 5.11 -0.90
C THR A 250 11.12 5.28 -1.96
N MET A 251 10.16 6.16 -1.70
CA MET A 251 8.95 6.30 -2.54
C MET A 251 9.04 7.44 -3.55
N SER A 252 9.95 8.41 -3.34
CA SER A 252 10.08 9.56 -4.25
C SER A 252 10.37 9.17 -5.70
N ASP A 253 11.03 8.02 -5.93
CA ASP A 253 11.31 7.50 -7.27
C ASP A 253 10.03 7.18 -8.08
N LEU A 254 8.87 6.94 -7.41
CA LEU A 254 7.56 6.77 -8.08
C LEU A 254 7.12 8.03 -8.86
N VAL A 255 7.55 9.19 -8.41
CA VAL A 255 7.24 10.49 -9.04
C VAL A 255 8.48 11.15 -9.66
N GLY A 256 9.51 10.36 -9.94
CA GLY A 256 10.72 10.77 -10.64
C GLY A 256 11.95 10.95 -9.78
N GLY A 257 11.85 10.77 -8.46
CA GLY A 257 12.96 10.90 -7.51
C GLY A 257 13.49 12.33 -7.38
N VAL A 258 14.31 12.56 -6.37
CA VAL A 258 14.90 13.87 -6.09
C VAL A 258 16.42 13.74 -6.04
N GLN A 259 17.12 14.65 -6.71
CA GLN A 259 18.57 14.75 -6.65
C GLN A 259 19.02 16.20 -6.44
N ALA A 260 20.11 16.38 -5.72
CA ALA A 260 20.77 17.68 -5.59
C ALA A 260 21.78 17.85 -6.74
N VAL A 261 21.64 18.92 -7.51
CA VAL A 261 22.54 19.27 -8.62
C VAL A 261 23.29 20.54 -8.28
N THR A 262 24.61 20.53 -8.49
CA THR A 262 25.44 21.72 -8.29
C THR A 262 25.62 22.43 -9.64
N LEU A 263 25.08 23.62 -9.74
CA LEU A 263 25.15 24.48 -10.93
C LEU A 263 26.51 25.22 -10.99
N SER A 264 26.96 25.53 -12.20
CA SER A 264 28.04 26.49 -12.38
C SER A 264 27.64 27.89 -11.89
N ASP A 265 28.62 28.74 -11.59
CA ASP A 265 28.36 30.14 -11.18
C ASP A 265 27.57 30.93 -12.22
N GLU A 266 27.82 30.66 -13.48
CA GLU A 266 27.17 31.30 -14.61
C GLU A 266 25.70 30.86 -14.71
N GLU A 267 25.44 29.54 -14.59
CA GLU A 267 24.09 28.98 -14.64
C GLU A 267 23.24 29.39 -13.44
N ALA A 268 23.83 29.38 -12.23
CA ALA A 268 23.15 29.82 -11.01
C ALA A 268 22.74 31.32 -11.11
N ARG A 269 23.61 32.18 -11.68
CA ARG A 269 23.28 33.59 -11.95
C ARG A 269 22.20 33.74 -13.00
N ARG A 270 22.27 32.95 -14.09
CA ARG A 270 21.26 32.98 -15.16
C ARG A 270 19.89 32.59 -14.65
N ARG A 271 19.80 31.53 -13.85
CA ARG A 271 18.55 31.04 -13.26
C ARG A 271 18.13 31.82 -12.00
N ARG A 272 18.96 32.72 -11.49
CA ARG A 272 18.75 33.49 -10.24
C ARG A 272 18.47 32.56 -9.04
N THR A 273 19.17 31.44 -8.96
CA THR A 273 19.02 30.43 -7.91
C THR A 273 20.29 30.22 -7.12
N GLN A 274 20.23 29.41 -6.07
CA GLN A 274 21.41 28.94 -5.36
C GLN A 274 22.24 27.99 -6.24
N LYS A 275 23.52 27.78 -5.90
CA LYS A 275 24.38 26.84 -6.61
C LYS A 275 23.92 25.38 -6.53
N THR A 276 23.31 25.00 -5.39
CA THR A 276 22.73 23.69 -5.23
C THR A 276 21.22 23.79 -5.35
N VAL A 277 20.66 23.13 -6.34
CA VAL A 277 19.22 23.06 -6.60
C VAL A 277 18.76 21.62 -6.53
N LEU A 278 17.50 21.42 -6.19
CA LEU A 278 16.86 20.12 -6.29
C LEU A 278 16.20 20.00 -7.66
N GLU A 279 16.46 18.89 -8.31
CA GLU A 279 15.85 18.56 -9.61
C GLU A 279 15.34 17.11 -9.58
N ARG A 280 14.39 16.81 -10.44
CA ARG A 280 13.91 15.44 -10.63
C ARG A 280 15.01 14.59 -11.27
N LYS A 281 15.17 13.36 -10.76
CA LYS A 281 16.23 12.43 -11.19
C LYS A 281 15.91 11.72 -12.50
N ALA A 282 14.61 11.39 -12.72
CA ALA A 282 14.11 10.61 -13.83
C ALA A 282 12.67 11.02 -14.20
N PRO A 283 12.14 10.56 -15.35
CA PRO A 283 10.70 10.65 -15.59
C PRO A 283 9.90 9.95 -14.46
N PRO A 284 8.71 10.46 -14.11
CA PRO A 284 7.86 9.82 -13.12
C PRO A 284 7.36 8.46 -13.62
N THR A 285 7.18 7.50 -12.71
CA THR A 285 6.56 6.19 -12.98
C THR A 285 5.04 6.31 -13.13
N PHE A 286 4.44 7.26 -12.40
CA PHE A 286 3.01 7.58 -12.45
C PHE A 286 2.82 8.95 -13.07
N ASP A 287 1.83 9.06 -13.96
CA ASP A 287 1.50 10.29 -14.67
C ASP A 287 0.61 11.21 -13.84
N VAL A 288 -0.22 10.60 -12.98
CA VAL A 288 -1.23 11.26 -12.15
C VAL A 288 -1.08 10.82 -10.71
N VAL A 289 -1.12 11.81 -9.79
CA VAL A 289 -1.25 11.58 -8.34
C VAL A 289 -2.61 12.08 -7.89
N VAL A 290 -3.33 11.24 -7.16
CA VAL A 290 -4.61 11.56 -6.54
C VAL A 290 -4.47 11.48 -5.03
N GLU A 291 -4.70 12.60 -4.36
CA GLU A 291 -4.70 12.73 -2.91
C GLU A 291 -6.15 12.70 -2.41
N MET A 292 -6.54 11.67 -1.68
CA MET A 292 -7.86 11.62 -1.05
C MET A 292 -7.87 12.51 0.21
N ILE A 293 -8.62 13.59 0.16
CA ILE A 293 -8.81 14.54 1.28
C ILE A 293 -9.88 13.96 2.21
N GLU A 294 -11.03 13.63 1.63
CA GLU A 294 -12.16 12.96 2.26
C GLU A 294 -12.71 11.88 1.33
N ARG A 295 -13.74 11.15 1.74
CA ARG A 295 -14.31 10.04 0.93
C ARG A 295 -14.82 10.50 -0.43
N ASP A 296 -15.36 11.71 -0.50
CA ASP A 296 -15.97 12.30 -1.68
C ASP A 296 -15.25 13.56 -2.17
N GLN A 297 -14.05 13.80 -1.66
CA GLN A 297 -13.22 14.93 -2.03
C GLN A 297 -11.78 14.49 -2.29
N ILE A 298 -11.28 14.82 -3.47
CA ILE A 298 -9.94 14.46 -3.94
C ILE A 298 -9.22 15.68 -4.53
N ALA A 299 -7.90 15.63 -4.47
CA ALA A 299 -7.03 16.56 -5.18
C ALA A 299 -6.25 15.79 -6.24
N VAL A 300 -6.32 16.25 -7.47
CA VAL A 300 -5.70 15.63 -8.65
C VAL A 300 -4.51 16.48 -9.10
N ARG A 301 -3.36 15.85 -9.28
CA ARG A 301 -2.14 16.47 -9.79
C ARG A 301 -1.75 15.80 -11.11
N ARG A 302 -1.91 16.54 -12.21
CA ARG A 302 -1.70 16.06 -13.58
C ARG A 302 -1.22 17.20 -14.49
N PRO A 303 -0.08 17.05 -15.22
CA PRO A 303 0.87 15.94 -15.08
C PRO A 303 1.72 16.05 -13.81
N VAL A 304 2.02 14.91 -13.19
CA VAL A 304 2.75 14.91 -11.92
C VAL A 304 4.18 15.43 -12.05
N GLY A 305 4.79 15.21 -13.22
CA GLY A 305 6.16 15.68 -13.49
C GLY A 305 6.30 17.19 -13.35
N ASP A 306 5.38 17.95 -13.94
CA ASP A 306 5.38 19.43 -13.87
C ASP A 306 5.13 19.92 -12.45
N THR A 307 4.20 19.26 -11.74
CA THR A 307 3.92 19.52 -10.33
C THR A 307 5.17 19.32 -9.47
N VAL A 308 5.87 18.19 -9.63
CA VAL A 308 7.10 17.90 -8.88
C VAL A 308 8.20 18.92 -9.21
N ASP A 309 8.37 19.26 -10.48
CA ASP A 309 9.37 20.22 -10.90
C ASP A 309 9.09 21.63 -10.34
N ALA A 310 7.82 22.03 -10.20
CA ALA A 310 7.43 23.26 -9.56
C ALA A 310 7.75 23.25 -8.05
N LEU A 311 7.34 22.18 -7.35
CA LEU A 311 7.60 22.01 -5.92
C LEU A 311 9.10 22.00 -5.59
N LEU A 312 9.93 21.33 -6.39
CA LEU A 312 11.39 21.28 -6.20
C LEU A 312 12.06 22.65 -6.41
N ARG A 313 11.48 23.51 -7.26
CA ARG A 313 11.91 24.91 -7.44
C ARG A 313 11.42 25.82 -6.32
N GLY A 314 10.53 25.30 -5.45
CA GLY A 314 9.93 26.04 -4.34
C GLY A 314 8.73 26.90 -4.76
N HIS A 315 8.10 26.55 -5.88
CA HIS A 315 6.84 27.13 -6.31
C HIS A 315 5.67 26.33 -5.76
N THR A 316 4.54 26.96 -5.54
CA THR A 316 3.29 26.27 -5.27
C THR A 316 2.77 25.65 -6.57
N ALA A 317 2.20 24.45 -6.46
CA ALA A 317 1.54 23.77 -7.55
C ALA A 317 0.17 23.29 -7.04
N PRO A 318 -0.85 24.17 -7.05
CA PRO A 318 -2.16 23.81 -6.54
C PRO A 318 -2.78 22.68 -7.40
N PRO A 319 -3.43 21.69 -6.76
CA PRO A 319 -4.09 20.62 -7.48
C PRO A 319 -5.43 21.05 -8.04
N GLU A 320 -5.94 20.31 -9.01
CA GLU A 320 -7.34 20.32 -9.36
C GLU A 320 -8.14 19.65 -8.23
N LEU A 321 -9.16 20.33 -7.70
CA LEU A 321 -10.03 19.76 -6.67
C LEU A 321 -11.29 19.18 -7.30
N ARG A 322 -11.66 17.97 -6.87
CA ARG A 322 -12.91 17.32 -7.28
C ARG A 322 -13.67 16.84 -6.04
N TRP A 323 -14.98 17.06 -6.05
CA TRP A 323 -15.84 16.57 -4.98
C TRP A 323 -17.24 16.25 -5.50
N ARG A 324 -17.99 15.49 -4.72
CA ARG A 324 -19.43 15.30 -4.93
C ARG A 324 -20.18 16.28 -4.05
N ASP A 325 -21.12 17.01 -4.65
CA ASP A 325 -22.00 17.89 -3.91
C ASP A 325 -23.15 17.11 -3.23
N GLU A 326 -24.02 17.81 -2.53
CA GLU A 326 -25.17 17.24 -1.81
C GLU A 326 -26.17 16.51 -2.73
N ASN A 327 -26.19 16.84 -4.02
CA ASN A 327 -27.03 16.19 -5.03
C ASN A 327 -26.34 14.95 -5.64
N GLY A 328 -25.06 14.70 -5.32
CA GLY A 328 -24.23 13.66 -5.87
C GLY A 328 -23.52 14.05 -7.18
N ASP A 329 -23.69 15.28 -7.65
CA ASP A 329 -23.03 15.78 -8.86
C ASP A 329 -21.54 16.02 -8.61
N ILE A 330 -20.72 15.71 -9.63
CA ILE A 330 -19.27 15.89 -9.53
C ILE A 330 -18.94 17.34 -9.89
N GLN A 331 -18.33 18.02 -8.95
CA GLN A 331 -17.79 19.37 -9.11
C GLN A 331 -16.29 19.29 -9.33
N VAL A 332 -15.78 20.15 -10.22
CA VAL A 332 -14.35 20.24 -10.57
C VAL A 332 -13.93 21.69 -10.48
N GLU A 333 -12.97 21.98 -9.63
CA GLU A 333 -12.36 23.29 -9.46
C GLU A 333 -10.92 23.25 -9.94
N GLN A 334 -10.64 24.01 -11.00
CA GLN A 334 -9.28 24.22 -11.50
C GLN A 334 -8.58 25.30 -10.68
N PRO A 335 -7.29 25.16 -10.37
CA PRO A 335 -6.54 26.23 -9.73
C PRO A 335 -6.59 27.49 -10.59
N SER A 336 -6.96 28.62 -9.97
CA SER A 336 -6.98 29.90 -10.68
C SER A 336 -5.55 30.40 -10.90
N PRO A 337 -5.23 30.98 -12.06
CA PRO A 337 -3.91 31.56 -12.31
C PRO A 337 -3.54 32.68 -11.34
N ASP A 338 -4.53 33.39 -10.82
CA ASP A 338 -4.35 34.48 -9.84
C ASP A 338 -4.03 33.95 -8.44
N GLU A 339 -4.58 32.80 -8.03
CA GLU A 339 -4.24 32.15 -6.78
C GLU A 339 -2.84 31.51 -6.84
N GLU A 340 -2.45 31.01 -7.99
CA GLU A 340 -1.12 30.47 -8.25
C GLU A 340 -0.06 31.57 -8.14
N ALA A 341 -0.33 32.76 -8.68
CA ALA A 341 0.53 33.92 -8.59
C ALA A 341 0.58 34.51 -7.16
N ALA A 342 -0.55 34.67 -6.49
CA ALA A 342 -0.65 35.24 -5.15
C ALA A 342 0.02 34.35 -4.09
N ARG A 343 -0.13 33.02 -4.20
CA ARG A 343 0.54 32.07 -3.29
C ARG A 343 2.05 32.02 -3.53
N SER A 344 2.51 32.14 -4.77
CA SER A 344 3.94 32.21 -5.08
C SER A 344 4.62 33.48 -4.53
N GLU A 345 3.93 34.60 -4.53
CA GLU A 345 4.42 35.86 -3.92
C GLU A 345 4.47 35.78 -2.39
N HIS A 346 3.45 35.20 -1.75
CA HIS A 346 3.40 35.01 -0.30
C HIS A 346 4.49 34.04 0.21
N ASP A 347 4.73 32.95 -0.48
CA ASP A 347 5.80 32.00 -0.15
C ASP A 347 7.19 32.61 -0.36
N PHE A 348 7.34 33.52 -1.31
CA PHE A 348 8.58 34.25 -1.54
C PHE A 348 8.86 35.26 -0.40
N GLU A 349 7.83 35.96 0.08
CA GLU A 349 7.93 36.88 1.22
C GLU A 349 8.26 36.15 2.53
N MET A 350 7.59 35.05 2.83
CA MET A 350 7.83 34.22 4.03
C MET A 350 9.24 33.61 4.05
N ARG A 351 9.80 33.23 2.90
CA ARG A 351 11.20 32.74 2.81
C ARG A 351 12.21 33.90 2.96
N GLY A 352 11.87 35.12 2.59
CA GLY A 352 12.68 36.30 2.77
C GLY A 352 12.82 36.67 4.25
N GLU A 353 11.79 36.54 5.05
CA GLU A 353 11.80 36.84 6.49
C GLU A 353 12.60 35.79 7.30
N PHE A 354 12.51 34.52 6.99
CA PHE A 354 13.33 33.47 7.67
C PHE A 354 14.82 33.46 7.27
N GLY A 355 15.17 34.10 6.14
CA GLY A 355 16.56 34.26 5.70
C GLY A 355 17.32 35.43 6.32
N ALA A 356 16.61 36.37 6.93
CA ALA A 356 17.20 37.64 7.44
C ALA A 356 17.69 37.58 8.90
N GLU A 357 17.34 36.58 9.67
CA GLU A 357 17.62 36.53 11.12
C GLU A 357 18.91 35.82 11.55
N ARG A 358 19.84 35.50 10.67
CA ARG A 358 21.15 34.95 11.06
C ARG A 358 22.33 35.64 10.39
N ARG A 359 22.46 36.95 10.67
CA ARG A 359 23.78 37.62 10.58
C ARG A 359 24.23 37.98 11.98
N PRO A 360 25.37 37.46 12.50
CA PRO A 360 25.97 37.98 13.72
C PRO A 360 26.50 39.37 13.42
N ALA A 361 26.09 40.35 14.25
CA ALA A 361 26.54 41.70 14.20
C ALA A 361 28.08 41.78 14.32
N GLY A 362 28.75 42.01 13.23
CA GLY A 362 30.15 42.38 13.20
C GLY A 362 30.32 43.79 13.73
N ARG A 363 30.95 43.94 14.89
CA ARG A 363 31.37 45.20 15.48
C ARG A 363 32.30 45.94 14.50
N GLY A 364 31.83 47.03 13.98
CA GLY A 364 32.66 48.04 13.31
C GLY A 364 33.56 48.74 14.34
N ASN A 365 34.84 48.71 14.10
CA ASN A 365 35.82 49.49 14.82
C ASN A 365 36.32 50.62 13.91
N SER A 366 35.88 51.84 14.21
CA SER A 366 36.38 53.08 13.62
C SER A 366 37.68 53.46 14.31
N GLY A 367 38.63 53.84 13.54
CA GLY A 367 40.00 54.18 13.94
C GLY A 367 40.14 55.44 14.79
N GLY A 368 41.22 55.45 15.57
CA GLY A 368 41.78 56.61 16.28
C GLY A 368 43.23 56.33 16.62
N ARG A 369 44.11 57.12 15.99
CA ARG A 369 45.56 57.23 16.27
C ARG A 369 45.80 57.77 17.67
N SER A 370 46.78 57.20 18.45
CA SER A 370 47.99 57.95 18.81
C SER A 370 48.81 57.21 19.87
N SER A 371 50.09 57.09 19.55
CA SER A 371 51.34 57.30 20.32
C SER A 371 51.47 56.82 21.78
N GLY A 372 52.50 56.01 21.97
CA GLY A 372 53.49 56.26 22.98
C GLY A 372 53.38 55.52 24.30
N GLY A 373 54.44 54.81 24.67
CA GLY A 373 54.75 54.58 26.07
C GLY A 373 55.21 53.20 26.43
N ARG A 374 56.53 53.10 26.53
CA ARG A 374 57.32 51.99 27.14
C ARG A 374 56.89 51.79 28.63
N GLY A 375 57.04 50.56 29.13
CA GLY A 375 57.07 50.31 30.56
C GLY A 375 57.13 48.84 30.90
N ASP A 376 58.30 48.41 31.24
CA ASP A 376 58.74 47.16 31.88
C ASP A 376 58.02 46.85 33.20
N SER A 377 57.85 45.58 33.52
CA SER A 377 58.36 44.91 34.68
C SER A 377 57.35 43.92 35.34
N ARG A 378 57.82 42.70 35.36
CA ARG A 378 58.08 41.82 36.53
C ARG A 378 56.99 41.70 37.62
N GLY A 379 56.65 40.45 37.92
CA GLY A 379 56.47 40.03 39.30
C GLY A 379 55.36 39.06 39.52
N ARG A 380 55.67 37.81 39.60
CA ARG A 380 55.69 36.85 40.72
C ARG A 380 54.40 36.65 41.52
N ASN A 381 54.05 35.36 41.55
CA ASN A 381 53.65 34.51 42.71
C ASN A 381 52.38 34.88 43.53
N SER A 382 51.46 33.97 43.72
CA SER A 382 51.46 32.89 44.69
C SER A 382 50.03 32.39 44.97
N ARG A 383 49.99 31.08 45.06
CA ARG A 383 49.34 30.20 46.05
C ARG A 383 48.02 30.56 46.72
N GLY A 384 47.19 29.50 46.74
CA GLY A 384 46.24 29.12 47.82
C GLY A 384 44.83 29.05 47.30
N GLY A 385 44.10 27.98 47.34
CA GLY A 385 43.94 26.93 48.30
C GLY A 385 42.49 26.88 48.69
N GLY A 386 41.85 25.72 48.61
CA GLY A 386 40.63 25.47 49.38
C GLY A 386 39.44 24.89 48.58
N ARG A 387 39.28 23.55 48.49
CA ARG A 387 38.21 22.69 49.02
C ARG A 387 36.76 23.25 48.90
N SER A 388 35.74 22.57 48.42
CA SER A 388 35.30 21.20 48.56
C SER A 388 33.96 21.01 47.85
N ALA A 389 33.76 19.86 47.29
CA ALA A 389 32.70 18.89 47.48
C ALA A 389 31.34 19.09 46.80
N GLY A 390 30.93 18.06 46.11
CA GLY A 390 29.54 17.78 45.82
C GLY A 390 29.29 17.16 44.47
N GLY A 391 29.46 15.86 44.39
CA GLY A 391 29.25 15.01 43.25
C GLY A 391 27.81 14.69 42.92
N ARG A 392 27.59 14.39 41.66
CA ARG A 392 26.58 13.40 41.22
C ARG A 392 27.06 12.72 39.96
N ARG A 393 27.12 11.41 40.05
CA ARG A 393 27.58 10.45 39.04
C ARG A 393 26.47 10.18 38.01
N SER A 394 26.87 10.12 36.78
CA SER A 394 26.14 9.43 35.68
C SER A 394 26.63 7.99 35.57
N PRO A 395 25.80 6.99 35.27
CA PRO A 395 26.25 5.62 35.03
C PRO A 395 26.67 5.40 33.57
N ARG A 396 27.76 4.68 33.39
CA ARG A 396 28.28 4.12 32.14
C ARG A 396 27.67 2.72 31.89
N PRO A 397 27.70 2.23 30.60
CA PRO A 397 27.13 0.94 30.23
C PRO A 397 28.03 -0.24 30.65
N PHE A 398 27.36 -1.38 30.79
CA PHE A 398 27.95 -2.66 31.20
C PHE A 398 28.66 -3.31 30.02
N ASP A 399 29.93 -3.66 30.23
CA ASP A 399 30.69 -4.67 29.50
C ASP A 399 30.37 -6.04 30.11
N VAL A 400 30.20 -7.03 29.23
CA VAL A 400 30.12 -8.44 29.60
C VAL A 400 31.32 -9.15 29.00
N ASP A 401 32.23 -9.57 29.86
CA ASP A 401 33.24 -10.56 29.58
C ASP A 401 33.04 -11.76 30.49
N ASP A 402 33.41 -12.91 29.91
CA ASP A 402 33.88 -14.16 30.48
C ASP A 402 32.96 -15.40 30.50
N ASP A 403 33.34 -16.25 29.57
CA ASP A 403 33.26 -17.71 29.51
C ASP A 403 34.17 -18.33 30.60
N PRO A 404 33.94 -19.57 31.17
CA PRO A 404 34.45 -20.73 30.46
C PRO A 404 33.72 -22.09 30.62
N GLY A 405 33.70 -22.86 29.53
CA GLY A 405 34.13 -24.25 29.64
C GLY A 405 33.09 -25.38 29.72
N GLY A 406 33.04 -26.20 28.66
CA GLY A 406 32.46 -27.55 28.77
C GLY A 406 32.27 -28.28 27.44
N ARG A 407 33.31 -28.92 27.03
CA ARG A 407 33.54 -29.95 25.98
C ARG A 407 32.40 -30.97 25.75
N TYR A 408 32.34 -31.38 24.52
CA TYR A 408 32.17 -32.67 23.82
C TYR A 408 31.21 -32.50 22.66
N GLY A 409 31.45 -32.84 21.46
CA GLY A 409 32.28 -33.78 20.78
C GLY A 409 31.80 -33.79 19.32
N GLY A 410 32.71 -33.65 18.44
CA GLY A 410 32.49 -33.61 17.01
C GLY A 410 32.27 -35.00 16.40
N TYR A 411 31.76 -35.01 15.19
CA TYR A 411 32.13 -35.95 14.16
C TYR A 411 31.92 -35.36 12.76
N ASN A 412 32.98 -35.24 12.10
CA ASN A 412 33.44 -35.17 10.74
C ASN A 412 32.52 -35.72 9.63
N ARG A 413 32.49 -34.94 8.56
CA ARG A 413 32.90 -35.22 7.16
C ARG A 413 32.96 -36.70 6.72
N ALA A 414 32.29 -37.01 5.62
CA ALA A 414 32.94 -37.55 4.43
C ALA A 414 32.01 -37.57 3.20
N ARG A 415 32.55 -37.09 2.10
CA ARG A 415 32.14 -37.36 0.71
C ARG A 415 32.43 -38.81 0.36
N ARG A 416 31.64 -39.39 -0.56
CA ARG A 416 32.07 -40.16 -1.77
C ARG A 416 30.83 -40.71 -2.46
N ASN A 417 30.79 -40.41 -3.64
CA ASN A 417 30.70 -41.01 -4.95
C ASN A 417 30.75 -42.53 -5.02
N ASP A 418 30.16 -42.99 -6.16
CA ASP A 418 30.20 -44.30 -6.83
C ASP A 418 29.04 -45.23 -6.46
N GLY A 419 28.27 -45.80 -7.37
CA GLY A 419 28.41 -46.10 -8.78
C GLY A 419 27.55 -47.33 -9.05
N ILE A 420 26.82 -47.35 -10.16
CA ILE A 420 26.55 -48.45 -11.10
C ILE A 420 26.08 -49.85 -10.56
N ALA A 421 24.91 -50.32 -11.03
CA ALA A 421 24.62 -51.60 -11.73
C ALA A 421 23.10 -51.84 -11.76
N GLU A 422 22.53 -51.83 -12.93
CA GLU A 422 22.01 -52.94 -13.74
C GLU A 422 21.58 -54.19 -12.97
N ASP A 423 20.29 -54.59 -13.10
CA ASP A 423 19.91 -55.89 -13.64
C ASP A 423 18.38 -56.00 -13.91
N ARG A 424 18.00 -56.12 -15.15
CA ARG A 424 17.24 -57.12 -15.94
C ARG A 424 16.00 -57.74 -15.33
N SER A 425 14.97 -57.55 -16.14
CA SER A 425 13.74 -58.34 -16.40
C SER A 425 13.93 -59.89 -16.36
N PRO A 426 12.90 -60.74 -16.45
CA PRO A 426 11.89 -60.78 -17.52
C PRO A 426 10.45 -61.19 -17.09
N GLY A 427 9.45 -60.82 -17.80
CA GLY A 427 8.80 -61.50 -18.87
C GLY A 427 7.55 -62.26 -18.46
N GLU A 428 6.41 -62.01 -19.08
CA GLU A 428 5.62 -63.03 -19.78
C GLU A 428 4.46 -62.35 -20.57
N ARG A 429 4.36 -62.80 -21.77
CA ARG A 429 3.37 -62.47 -22.80
C ARG A 429 2.09 -63.28 -22.56
N LEU A 430 1.00 -62.83 -23.16
CA LEU A 430 0.09 -63.48 -24.10
C LEU A 430 -1.15 -62.60 -24.29
N SER A 431 -1.33 -62.08 -25.53
CA SER A 431 -2.24 -62.52 -26.61
C SER A 431 -3.72 -62.30 -26.23
N GLY A 432 -4.56 -61.71 -27.00
CA GLY A 432 -4.70 -61.49 -28.41
C GLY A 432 -6.04 -60.83 -28.72
N ALA A 433 -6.03 -60.16 -29.87
CA ALA A 433 -7.00 -60.19 -30.97
C ALA A 433 -8.37 -59.49 -30.88
N GLY A 434 -8.59 -58.63 -31.89
CA GLY A 434 -9.84 -58.41 -32.62
C GLY A 434 -10.45 -57.06 -32.30
N GLY A 435 -10.36 -56.05 -33.09
CA GLY A 435 -10.77 -55.93 -34.50
C GLY A 435 -12.16 -55.29 -34.55
N GLU A 436 -12.25 -54.03 -34.91
CA GLU A 436 -13.01 -53.60 -36.09
C GLU A 436 -13.26 -52.08 -36.08
N THR A 437 -12.78 -51.49 -37.12
CA THR A 437 -13.09 -50.18 -37.67
C THR A 437 -14.54 -50.06 -38.11
N VAL A 438 -15.20 -48.92 -37.88
CA VAL A 438 -16.11 -48.28 -38.89
C VAL A 438 -16.25 -46.79 -38.60
N ARG A 439 -15.78 -45.94 -39.48
CA ARG A 439 -16.38 -44.69 -39.97
C ARG A 439 -17.05 -45.02 -41.28
N PRO A 440 -17.88 -44.21 -41.95
CA PRO A 440 -18.24 -42.77 -41.79
C PRO A 440 -19.75 -42.50 -42.09
N ASN A 441 -20.23 -41.30 -41.99
CA ASN A 441 -20.71 -40.48 -43.09
C ASN A 441 -21.65 -39.33 -42.63
N ALA A 442 -21.41 -38.23 -43.26
CA ALA A 442 -22.20 -37.02 -43.34
C ALA A 442 -23.58 -37.24 -44.01
N THR A 443 -24.54 -36.32 -43.70
CA THR A 443 -25.41 -35.65 -44.68
C THR A 443 -26.23 -34.55 -44.01
N PHE A 444 -26.05 -33.30 -44.42
CA PHE A 444 -26.94 -32.32 -45.06
C PHE A 444 -28.46 -32.47 -44.80
N GLY A 445 -29.05 -31.32 -44.41
CA GLY A 445 -30.50 -31.09 -44.51
C GLY A 445 -30.91 -29.79 -43.82
N ALA A 446 -30.79 -28.62 -44.46
CA ALA A 446 -31.80 -27.72 -44.96
C ALA A 446 -32.76 -27.06 -43.95
N ARG A 447 -32.72 -25.75 -43.98
CA ARG A 447 -33.74 -24.80 -43.48
C ARG A 447 -35.11 -25.03 -44.12
N PRO A 448 -36.16 -24.55 -43.46
CA PRO A 448 -36.98 -23.56 -44.15
C PRO A 448 -37.27 -22.26 -43.37
N LYS A 449 -37.55 -21.28 -44.21
CA LYS A 449 -37.96 -19.90 -43.91
C LYS A 449 -39.47 -19.79 -43.59
N ASN A 450 -39.80 -18.60 -43.07
CA ASN A 450 -41.09 -17.87 -43.04
C ASN A 450 -41.98 -18.24 -41.85
N GLY A 451 -42.59 -17.33 -41.20
CA GLY A 451 -43.01 -15.93 -41.42
C GLY A 451 -44.27 -15.75 -40.54
N GLY A 452 -44.41 -14.58 -39.98
CA GLY A 452 -45.56 -14.18 -39.16
C GLY A 452 -45.13 -13.06 -38.22
#